data_3744ef9a90d46055624f491c4787cb9f
#
_entry.id   3744ef9a90d46055624f491c4787cb9f
#
_cell.length_a   1.000
_cell.length_b   1.000
_cell.length_c   1.000
_cell.angle_alpha   90.00
_cell.angle_beta   90.00
_cell.angle_gamma   90.00
#
_symmetry.space_group_name_H-M   'P 1'
#
loop_
_entity.id
_entity.type
_entity.pdbx_description
1 polymer ?
#
loop_
_entity_poly.entity_id
_entity_poly.type
_entity_poly.pdbx_seq_one_letter_code
_entity_poly.pdbx_strand_id
1 'polypeptide(L)'
;MEKQPKPLRWIASTKKDLLAMPATVVRAFGHALSQAQFGDKAANAKPLSDFGSAGVLEVVESADGGTYRAVYTVRFADAVYVLHCFQKKSTQGIATPKPDMDVIRSRLKAAEDHAKGARK
;
A
#
# COMPACT_ATOMS: atom_id res chain seq x y z
N MET A 1 -24.07 -14.13 5.12
CA MET A 1 -23.85 -13.19 4.02
C MET A 1 -22.39 -13.10 3.66
N GLU A 2 -22.10 -13.17 2.40
CA GLU A 2 -20.74 -13.07 1.93
C GLU A 2 -20.27 -11.63 1.94
N LYS A 3 -19.04 -11.42 2.38
CA LYS A 3 -18.44 -10.12 2.27
C LYS A 3 -18.09 -9.81 0.81
N GLN A 4 -18.40 -8.61 0.40
CA GLN A 4 -17.98 -8.13 -0.92
C GLN A 4 -16.64 -7.45 -0.79
N PRO A 5 -15.67 -7.77 -1.64
CA PRO A 5 -14.38 -7.08 -1.59
C PRO A 5 -14.54 -5.64 -2.07
N LYS A 6 -13.84 -4.73 -1.41
CA LYS A 6 -13.77 -3.35 -1.88
C LYS A 6 -12.93 -3.30 -3.15
N PRO A 7 -13.23 -2.36 -4.04
CA PRO A 7 -12.36 -2.16 -5.20
C PRO A 7 -10.94 -1.82 -4.77
N LEU A 8 -9.98 -2.21 -5.59
CA LEU A 8 -8.59 -1.86 -5.40
C LEU A 8 -8.24 -0.76 -6.39
N ARG A 9 -7.78 0.37 -5.89
CA ARG A 9 -7.43 1.52 -6.72
C ARG A 9 -5.93 1.74 -6.67
N TRP A 10 -5.33 1.90 -7.82
CA TRP A 10 -3.89 2.08 -7.97
C TRP A 10 -3.62 3.55 -8.24
N ILE A 11 -2.87 4.20 -7.36
CA ILE A 11 -2.52 5.61 -7.53
C ILE A 11 -1.22 5.69 -8.31
N ALA A 12 -1.22 6.51 -9.37
CA ALA A 12 -0.05 6.74 -10.21
C ALA A 12 0.50 5.43 -10.78
N SER A 13 1.79 5.17 -10.66
CA SER A 13 2.45 4.02 -11.27
C SER A 13 2.48 2.78 -10.39
N THR A 14 1.73 2.75 -9.29
CA THR A 14 1.86 1.67 -8.29
C THR A 14 1.66 0.27 -8.84
N LYS A 15 0.69 0.08 -9.73
CA LYS A 15 0.46 -1.25 -10.29
C LYS A 15 1.64 -1.70 -11.15
N LYS A 16 2.12 -0.81 -11.99
CA LYS A 16 3.28 -1.10 -12.83
C LYS A 16 4.51 -1.38 -11.97
N ASP A 17 4.70 -0.59 -10.94
CA ASP A 17 5.84 -0.75 -10.05
C ASP A 17 5.79 -2.09 -9.32
N LEU A 18 4.61 -2.47 -8.84
CA LEU A 18 4.44 -3.76 -8.17
C LEU A 18 4.74 -4.93 -9.12
N LEU A 19 4.18 -4.87 -10.33
CA LEU A 19 4.33 -5.98 -11.28
C LEU A 19 5.77 -6.16 -11.78
N ALA A 20 6.62 -5.14 -11.60
CA ALA A 20 8.04 -5.24 -11.93
C ALA A 20 8.87 -5.94 -10.85
N MET A 21 8.27 -6.26 -9.70
CA MET A 21 8.96 -6.91 -8.60
C MET A 21 9.07 -8.43 -8.81
N PRO A 22 9.91 -9.13 -8.01
CA PRO A 22 9.96 -10.60 -8.10
C PRO A 22 8.59 -11.24 -7.90
N ALA A 23 8.35 -12.36 -8.55
CA ALA A 23 7.04 -13.02 -8.53
C ALA A 23 6.57 -13.36 -7.12
N THR A 24 7.47 -13.75 -6.22
CA THR A 24 7.11 -14.05 -4.84
C THR A 24 6.62 -12.82 -4.10
N VAL A 25 7.23 -11.67 -4.39
CA VAL A 25 6.82 -10.39 -3.78
C VAL A 25 5.45 -9.97 -4.32
N VAL A 26 5.25 -10.10 -5.63
CA VAL A 26 3.95 -9.78 -6.25
C VAL A 26 2.83 -10.59 -5.59
N ARG A 27 3.06 -11.90 -5.41
CA ARG A 27 2.06 -12.75 -4.77
C ARG A 27 1.80 -12.35 -3.33
N ALA A 28 2.85 -12.07 -2.57
CA ALA A 28 2.71 -11.69 -1.17
C ALA A 28 1.95 -10.38 -1.01
N PHE A 29 2.28 -9.38 -1.81
CA PHE A 29 1.58 -8.09 -1.75
C PHE A 29 0.15 -8.22 -2.27
N GLY A 30 -0.06 -9.02 -3.32
CA GLY A 30 -1.40 -9.29 -3.82
C GLY A 30 -2.29 -9.91 -2.75
N HIS A 31 -1.75 -10.86 -2.00
CA HIS A 31 -2.48 -11.48 -0.90
C HIS A 31 -2.83 -10.47 0.20
N ALA A 32 -1.87 -9.63 0.59
CA ALA A 32 -2.11 -8.61 1.61
C ALA A 32 -3.18 -7.61 1.17
N LEU A 33 -3.12 -7.18 -0.09
CA LEU A 33 -4.11 -6.25 -0.62
C LEU A 33 -5.50 -6.90 -0.73
N SER A 34 -5.55 -8.18 -1.09
CA SER A 34 -6.79 -8.92 -1.12
C SER A 34 -7.44 -8.98 0.26
N GLN A 35 -6.64 -9.25 1.29
CA GLN A 35 -7.16 -9.25 2.66
C GLN A 35 -7.71 -7.87 3.04
N ALA A 36 -7.01 -6.80 2.64
CA ALA A 36 -7.49 -5.44 2.90
C ALA A 36 -8.82 -5.18 2.21
N GLN A 37 -8.99 -5.68 0.99
CA GLN A 37 -10.25 -5.51 0.26
C GLN A 37 -11.43 -6.13 0.99
N PHE A 38 -11.20 -7.21 1.73
CA PHE A 38 -12.25 -7.86 2.52
C PHE A 38 -12.36 -7.30 3.95
N GLY A 39 -11.63 -6.24 4.25
CA GLY A 39 -11.67 -5.64 5.58
C GLY A 39 -10.75 -6.30 6.59
N ASP A 40 -9.91 -7.22 6.15
CA ASP A 40 -8.96 -7.91 7.02
C ASP A 40 -7.60 -7.22 6.95
N LYS A 41 -6.72 -7.57 7.87
CA LYS A 41 -5.37 -7.04 7.91
C LYS A 41 -4.38 -8.19 7.76
N ALA A 42 -3.46 -8.06 6.83
CA ALA A 42 -2.42 -9.05 6.66
C ALA A 42 -1.55 -9.11 7.92
N ALA A 43 -1.08 -10.32 8.26
CA ALA A 43 -0.30 -10.54 9.48
C ALA A 43 0.96 -9.68 9.52
N ASN A 44 1.56 -9.41 8.36
CA ASN A 44 2.78 -8.61 8.28
C ASN A 44 2.54 -7.14 7.92
N ALA A 45 1.28 -6.69 7.92
CA ALA A 45 0.97 -5.29 7.66
C ALA A 45 1.09 -4.50 8.96
N LYS A 46 1.74 -3.33 8.88
CA LYS A 46 1.97 -2.47 10.04
C LYS A 46 1.55 -1.04 9.72
N PRO A 47 0.99 -0.32 10.69
CA PRO A 47 0.71 1.10 10.47
C PRO A 47 2.00 1.87 10.17
N LEU A 48 1.93 2.78 9.22
CA LEU A 48 3.07 3.65 8.91
C LEU A 48 3.00 4.85 9.85
N SER A 49 4.05 5.01 10.66
CA SER A 49 3.99 5.86 11.86
C SER A 49 3.68 7.34 11.63
N ASP A 50 4.11 7.91 10.52
CA ASP A 50 3.96 9.36 10.31
C ASP A 50 2.57 9.79 9.87
N PHE A 51 1.63 8.85 9.75
CA PHE A 51 0.29 9.14 9.24
C PHE A 51 -0.80 9.03 10.32
N GLY A 52 -0.41 8.76 11.55
CA GLY A 52 -1.35 8.72 12.66
C GLY A 52 -2.53 7.79 12.41
N SER A 53 -3.75 8.34 12.47
CA SER A 53 -4.97 7.56 12.32
C SER A 53 -5.47 7.46 10.88
N ALA A 54 -4.63 7.80 9.90
CA ALA A 54 -5.07 7.85 8.51
C ALA A 54 -5.25 6.46 7.86
N GLY A 55 -5.03 5.38 8.61
CA GLY A 55 -5.22 4.04 8.08
C GLY A 55 -4.22 3.66 6.99
N VAL A 56 -3.02 4.22 7.03
CA VAL A 56 -1.95 3.91 6.08
C VAL A 56 -1.12 2.76 6.63
N LEU A 57 -1.01 1.70 5.84
CA LEU A 57 -0.34 0.47 6.24
C LEU A 57 0.81 0.16 5.29
N GLU A 58 1.81 -0.52 5.82
CA GLU A 58 2.98 -0.94 5.06
C GLU A 58 3.16 -2.44 5.20
N VAL A 59 3.41 -3.11 4.07
CA VAL A 59 3.81 -4.52 4.03
C VAL A 59 5.22 -4.59 3.49
N VAL A 60 6.07 -5.38 4.14
CA VAL A 60 7.47 -5.54 3.78
C VAL A 60 7.74 -7.00 3.42
N GLU A 61 8.38 -7.22 2.28
CA GLU A 61 8.78 -8.55 1.83
C GLU A 61 10.22 -8.54 1.36
N SER A 62 10.94 -9.62 1.64
CA SER A 62 12.31 -9.78 1.20
C SER A 62 12.37 -10.87 0.14
N ALA A 63 13.13 -10.65 -0.92
CA ALA A 63 13.35 -11.62 -1.98
C ALA A 63 14.61 -11.27 -2.75
N ASP A 64 15.37 -12.27 -3.17
CA ASP A 64 16.54 -12.08 -4.04
C ASP A 64 17.54 -11.06 -3.51
N GLY A 65 17.73 -11.04 -2.19
CA GLY A 65 18.67 -10.12 -1.55
C GLY A 65 18.18 -8.69 -1.43
N GLY A 66 16.93 -8.40 -1.81
CA GLY A 66 16.35 -7.07 -1.70
C GLY A 66 15.17 -7.03 -0.75
N THR A 67 14.81 -5.83 -0.35
CA THR A 67 13.65 -5.59 0.49
C THR A 67 12.66 -4.73 -0.28
N TYR A 68 11.41 -5.19 -0.34
CA TYR A 68 10.35 -4.54 -1.10
C TYR A 68 9.25 -4.10 -0.16
N ARG A 69 8.62 -2.97 -0.46
CA ARG A 69 7.57 -2.40 0.37
C ARG A 69 6.36 -2.01 -0.46
N ALA A 70 5.18 -2.27 0.08
CA ALA A 70 3.93 -1.79 -0.49
C ALA A 70 3.20 -0.99 0.59
N VAL A 71 2.78 0.22 0.24
CA VAL A 71 2.05 1.10 1.15
C VAL A 71 0.66 1.33 0.58
N TYR A 72 -0.35 1.15 1.41
CA TYR A 72 -1.73 1.30 0.99
C TYR A 72 -2.55 1.89 2.15
N THR A 73 -3.75 2.37 1.84
CA THR A 73 -4.63 2.89 2.89
C THR A 73 -5.98 2.20 2.85
N VAL A 74 -6.50 1.92 4.03
CA VAL A 74 -7.83 1.37 4.23
C VAL A 74 -8.79 2.40 4.83
N ARG A 75 -8.38 3.67 4.84
CA ARG A 75 -9.13 4.76 5.43
C ARG A 75 -10.51 4.97 4.79
N PHE A 76 -10.60 4.73 3.49
CA PHE A 76 -11.82 5.02 2.75
C PHE A 76 -12.74 3.81 2.70
N ALA A 77 -14.03 4.03 2.97
CA ALA A 77 -15.00 2.94 3.03
C ALA A 77 -15.21 2.27 1.68
N ASP A 78 -15.02 3.00 0.60
CA ASP A 78 -15.40 2.55 -0.74
C ASP A 78 -14.31 1.85 -1.52
N ALA A 79 -13.05 1.95 -1.09
CA ALA A 79 -11.94 1.35 -1.85
C ALA A 79 -10.68 1.27 -0.99
N VAL A 80 -9.80 0.35 -1.38
CA VAL A 80 -8.43 0.30 -0.88
C VAL A 80 -7.55 1.00 -1.91
N TYR A 81 -6.76 1.98 -1.49
CA TYR A 81 -5.88 2.73 -2.38
C TYR A 81 -4.44 2.32 -2.16
N VAL A 82 -3.78 1.87 -3.23
CA VAL A 82 -2.35 1.56 -3.19
C VAL A 82 -1.58 2.85 -3.47
N LEU A 83 -0.76 3.26 -2.53
CA LEU A 83 -0.09 4.56 -2.57
C LEU A 83 1.33 4.50 -3.10
N HIS A 84 2.07 3.44 -2.78
CA HIS A 84 3.47 3.35 -3.21
C HIS A 84 3.95 1.90 -3.12
N CYS A 85 4.63 1.45 -4.16
CA CYS A 85 5.28 0.14 -4.19
C CYS A 85 6.71 0.37 -4.63
N PHE A 86 7.68 -0.01 -3.80
CA PHE A 86 9.07 0.32 -4.08
C PHE A 86 10.03 -0.66 -3.44
N GLN A 87 11.25 -0.70 -3.96
CA GLN A 87 12.33 -1.46 -3.37
C GLN A 87 13.12 -0.53 -2.48
N LYS A 88 13.32 -0.94 -1.24
CA LYS A 88 14.15 -0.17 -0.31
C LYS A 88 15.61 -0.50 -0.61
N LYS A 89 16.37 0.50 -0.98
CA LYS A 89 17.77 0.31 -1.37
C LYS A 89 18.73 0.36 -0.20
N SER A 90 18.34 1.00 0.89
CA SER A 90 19.19 1.08 2.06
C SER A 90 19.03 -0.16 2.92
N THR A 91 20.14 -0.73 3.37
CA THR A 91 20.11 -1.84 4.32
C THR A 91 20.16 -1.36 5.76
N GLN A 92 20.27 -0.08 5.96
CA GLN A 92 20.39 0.51 7.29
C GLN A 92 19.06 1.08 7.74
N GLY A 93 18.67 0.71 8.96
CA GLY A 93 17.46 1.20 9.55
C GLY A 93 16.20 0.60 8.94
N ILE A 94 15.11 0.75 9.66
CA ILE A 94 13.80 0.21 9.28
C ILE A 94 12.85 1.30 8.81
N ALA A 95 13.24 2.56 8.92
CA ALA A 95 12.39 3.68 8.55
C ALA A 95 12.29 3.83 7.04
N THR A 96 11.13 4.25 6.58
CA THR A 96 10.93 4.56 5.18
C THR A 96 11.68 5.85 4.85
N PRO A 97 12.49 5.87 3.77
CA PRO A 97 13.24 7.07 3.41
C PRO A 97 12.32 8.27 3.16
N LYS A 98 12.84 9.47 3.43
CA LYS A 98 12.06 10.69 3.29
C LYS A 98 11.49 10.90 1.89
N PRO A 99 12.25 10.67 0.80
CA PRO A 99 11.65 10.84 -0.54
C PRO A 99 10.44 9.93 -0.76
N ASP A 100 10.48 8.71 -0.24
CA ASP A 100 9.34 7.81 -0.34
C ASP A 100 8.18 8.27 0.54
N MET A 101 8.46 8.82 1.72
CA MET A 101 7.42 9.38 2.57
C MET A 101 6.71 10.55 1.89
N ASP A 102 7.47 11.38 1.18
CA ASP A 102 6.88 12.51 0.46
C ASP A 102 5.97 12.03 -0.67
N VAL A 103 6.39 10.98 -1.39
CA VAL A 103 5.56 10.37 -2.43
C VAL A 103 4.27 9.83 -1.82
N ILE A 104 4.36 9.13 -0.70
CA ILE A 104 3.20 8.55 -0.02
C ILE A 104 2.21 9.66 0.39
N ARG A 105 2.70 10.76 0.97
CA ARG A 105 1.84 11.87 1.36
C ARG A 105 1.12 12.49 0.18
N SER A 106 1.83 12.71 -0.90
CA SER A 106 1.26 13.26 -2.12
C SER A 106 0.16 12.35 -2.68
N ARG A 107 0.43 11.05 -2.70
CA ARG A 107 -0.51 10.08 -3.24
C ARG A 107 -1.71 9.85 -2.32
N LEU A 108 -1.52 9.97 -1.00
CA LEU A 108 -2.63 9.93 -0.07
C LEU A 108 -3.60 11.10 -0.35
N LYS A 109 -3.04 12.27 -0.61
CA LYS A 109 -3.87 13.43 -0.97
C LYS A 109 -4.63 13.16 -2.26
N ALA A 110 -3.99 12.56 -3.25
CA ALA A 110 -4.65 12.21 -4.50
C ALA A 110 -5.78 11.19 -4.26
N ALA A 111 -5.56 10.23 -3.36
CA ALA A 111 -6.58 9.25 -3.01
C ALA A 111 -7.77 9.93 -2.33
N GLU A 112 -7.52 10.88 -1.44
CA GLU A 112 -8.59 11.64 -0.80
C GLU A 112 -9.43 12.39 -1.83
N ASP A 113 -8.77 13.05 -2.76
CA ASP A 113 -9.47 13.80 -3.80
C ASP A 113 -10.29 12.88 -4.69
N HIS A 114 -9.75 11.73 -5.05
CA HIS A 114 -10.48 10.75 -5.83
C HIS A 114 -11.70 10.22 -5.07
N ALA A 115 -11.54 9.90 -3.79
CA ALA A 115 -12.63 9.37 -2.98
C ALA A 115 -13.76 10.40 -2.83
N LYS A 116 -13.43 11.68 -2.69
CA LYS A 116 -14.44 12.73 -2.63
C LYS A 116 -15.21 12.84 -3.93
N GLY A 117 -14.52 12.76 -5.06
CA GLY A 117 -15.16 12.81 -6.36
C GLY A 117 -16.08 11.62 -6.59
N ALA A 118 -15.67 10.45 -6.17
CA ALA A 118 -16.46 9.22 -6.36
C ALA A 118 -17.75 9.21 -5.55
N ARG A 119 -17.84 10.03 -4.50
CA ARG A 119 -19.02 10.09 -3.64
C ARG A 119 -20.09 11.06 -4.08
N LYS A 120 -19.84 11.79 -5.11
CA LYS A 120 -20.84 12.74 -5.61
C LYS A 120 -21.96 12.04 -6.37
#